data_9c00b0673b47b43258d8f69a8dd24a0c
#
_entry.id   9c00b0673b47b43258d8f69a8dd24a0c
#
_cell.length_a   1.000
_cell.length_b   1.000
_cell.length_c   1.000
_cell.angle_alpha   90.00
_cell.angle_beta   90.00
_cell.angle_gamma   90.00
#
_symmetry.space_group_name_H-M   'P 1'
#
loop_
_entity.id
_entity.type
_entity.pdbx_description
1 polymer ?
#
loop_
_entity_poly.entity_id
_entity_poly.type
_entity_poly.pdbx_seq_one_letter_code
_entity_poly.pdbx_strand_id
1 'polypeptide(L)'
;MFNGIIYNQGKISKISKRPKGINIFVKSNFKLKKKDIGLSIACDGVCLTLISFKSKLMEFYLSNETLVRSKFKFLKTNDIINLELPLKYGTKISGHICQGHVDTVSKVLSIKMIDKSYLFDFEISPKERKNLIEKASICVNGISLTISKVTKKGFQIWIIPHTYNETNLS
;
A
#
# COMPACT_ATOMS: atom_id res chain seq x y z
N MET A 1 6.68 -0.86 11.50
CA MET A 1 5.80 -2.03 11.22
C MET A 1 4.35 -1.59 11.22
N PHE A 2 3.51 -2.28 10.46
CA PHE A 2 2.13 -1.93 10.16
C PHE A 2 1.25 -3.17 10.32
N ASN A 3 -0.06 -2.98 10.23
CA ASN A 3 -1.07 -4.01 10.45
C ASN A 3 -1.78 -4.44 9.15
N GLY A 4 -1.65 -3.63 8.11
CA GLY A 4 -2.37 -3.82 6.86
C GLY A 4 -3.85 -3.46 6.93
N ILE A 5 -4.23 -2.57 7.82
CA ILE A 5 -5.59 -2.05 7.95
C ILE A 5 -5.60 -0.58 7.56
N ILE A 6 -6.37 -0.26 6.54
CA ILE A 6 -6.45 1.10 6.00
C ILE A 6 -7.58 1.86 6.66
N TYR A 7 -7.24 2.93 7.37
CA TYR A 7 -8.20 3.86 7.98
C TYR A 7 -8.19 5.24 7.29
N ASN A 8 -7.25 5.45 6.39
CA ASN A 8 -7.09 6.72 5.70
C ASN A 8 -6.59 6.52 4.29
N GLN A 9 -7.00 7.41 3.42
CA GLN A 9 -6.42 7.56 2.09
C GLN A 9 -5.77 8.93 1.98
N GLY A 10 -4.80 9.04 1.09
CA GLY A 10 -4.14 10.29 0.76
C GLY A 10 -4.18 10.54 -0.74
N LYS A 11 -4.22 11.80 -1.12
CA LYS A 11 -4.15 12.23 -2.51
C LYS A 11 -2.78 12.81 -2.83
N ILE A 12 -2.15 12.32 -3.89
CA ILE A 12 -0.88 12.87 -4.38
C ILE A 12 -1.15 14.29 -4.91
N SER A 13 -0.62 15.27 -4.21
CA SER A 13 -0.79 16.68 -4.55
C SER A 13 0.29 17.19 -5.50
N LYS A 14 1.53 16.69 -5.34
CA LYS A 14 2.69 17.13 -6.13
C LYS A 14 3.75 16.03 -6.14
N ILE A 15 4.47 15.94 -7.25
CA ILE A 15 5.68 15.12 -7.41
C ILE A 15 6.82 16.05 -7.85
N SER A 16 7.94 15.99 -7.15
CA SER A 16 9.15 16.78 -7.44
C SER A 16 10.33 15.87 -7.72
N LYS A 17 10.95 15.99 -8.88
CA LYS A 17 12.18 15.25 -9.22
C LYS A 17 13.33 15.66 -8.30
N ARG A 18 14.17 14.69 -7.94
CA ARG A 18 15.42 14.85 -7.19
C ARG A 18 16.54 14.08 -7.89
N PRO A 19 17.82 14.39 -7.64
CA PRO A 19 18.94 13.73 -8.34
C PRO A 19 18.95 12.19 -8.25
N LYS A 20 18.47 11.63 -7.15
CA LYS A 20 18.48 10.17 -6.88
C LYS A 20 17.11 9.62 -6.46
N GLY A 21 16.03 10.24 -6.94
CA GLY A 21 14.67 9.85 -6.58
C GLY A 21 13.66 10.95 -6.82
N ILE A 22 12.59 10.93 -6.03
CA ILE A 22 11.53 11.96 -6.08
C ILE A 22 11.09 12.34 -4.67
N ASN A 23 10.59 13.55 -4.50
CA ASN A 23 9.73 13.90 -3.36
C ASN A 23 8.27 13.83 -3.81
N ILE A 24 7.44 13.19 -3.01
CA ILE A 24 5.99 13.22 -3.16
C ILE A 24 5.36 14.02 -2.03
N PHE A 25 4.29 14.73 -2.37
CA PHE A 25 3.48 15.50 -1.42
C PHE A 25 2.08 14.90 -1.39
N VAL A 26 1.69 14.42 -0.22
CA VAL A 26 0.45 13.68 0.00
C VAL A 26 -0.48 14.47 0.91
N LYS A 27 -1.64 14.84 0.41
CA LYS A 27 -2.70 15.46 1.22
C LYS A 27 -3.50 14.36 1.93
N SER A 28 -3.64 14.46 3.24
CA SER A 28 -4.41 13.50 4.06
C SER A 28 -5.11 14.17 5.22
N ASN A 29 -6.00 13.42 5.88
CA ASN A 29 -6.70 13.85 7.09
C ASN A 29 -6.00 13.43 8.39
N PHE A 30 -4.78 12.90 8.33
CA PHE A 30 -4.01 12.59 9.55
C PHE A 30 -3.78 13.85 10.40
N LYS A 31 -3.99 13.71 11.70
CA LYS A 31 -3.72 14.75 12.69
C LYS A 31 -2.29 14.61 13.21
N LEU A 32 -1.32 14.98 12.37
CA LEU A 32 0.10 14.92 12.70
C LEU A 32 0.56 16.20 13.39
N LYS A 33 1.63 16.08 14.18
CA LYS A 33 2.30 17.19 14.89
C LYS A 33 3.74 17.30 14.44
N LYS A 34 4.42 18.41 14.75
CA LYS A 34 5.83 18.63 14.40
C LYS A 34 6.76 17.51 14.94
N LYS A 35 6.44 16.95 16.10
CA LYS A 35 7.18 15.82 16.69
C LYS A 35 7.05 14.50 15.93
N ASP A 36 6.09 14.39 15.02
CA ASP A 36 5.86 13.19 14.21
C ASP A 36 6.73 13.17 12.92
N ILE A 37 7.51 14.24 12.67
CA ILE A 37 8.52 14.23 11.62
C ILE A 37 9.56 13.16 11.95
N GLY A 38 9.90 12.33 10.95
CA GLY A 38 10.71 11.14 11.12
C GLY A 38 9.89 9.84 11.33
N LEU A 39 8.57 9.95 11.51
CA LEU A 39 7.69 8.80 11.62
C LEU A 39 7.64 8.02 10.30
N SER A 40 7.63 6.69 10.39
CA SER A 40 7.34 5.82 9.24
C SER A 40 5.83 5.76 9.00
N ILE A 41 5.40 6.00 7.77
CA ILE A 41 4.01 5.86 7.33
C ILE A 41 3.98 4.88 6.16
N ALA A 42 3.08 3.90 6.18
CA ALA A 42 2.85 3.05 5.02
C ALA A 42 2.00 3.81 4.00
N CYS A 43 2.57 3.98 2.82
CA CYS A 43 1.92 4.56 1.65
C CYS A 43 1.77 3.45 0.61
N ASP A 44 0.55 2.98 0.35
CA ASP A 44 0.29 1.77 -0.44
C ASP A 44 1.17 0.58 -0.03
N GLY A 45 1.39 0.41 1.28
CA GLY A 45 2.24 -0.63 1.83
C GLY A 45 3.74 -0.35 1.78
N VAL A 46 4.18 0.74 1.16
CA VAL A 46 5.59 1.15 1.18
C VAL A 46 5.87 1.96 2.44
N CYS A 47 6.83 1.53 3.24
CA CYS A 47 7.30 2.25 4.42
C CYS A 47 8.08 3.50 4.01
N LEU A 48 7.52 4.68 4.20
CA LEU A 48 8.15 5.96 3.89
C LEU A 48 8.32 6.81 5.15
N THR A 49 9.45 7.51 5.24
CA THR A 49 9.72 8.44 6.34
C THR A 49 9.09 9.80 6.06
N LEU A 50 8.28 10.28 6.98
CA LEU A 50 7.73 11.64 6.94
C LEU A 50 8.85 12.66 7.14
N ILE A 51 9.18 13.44 6.11
CA ILE A 51 10.27 14.43 6.18
C ILE A 51 9.76 15.84 6.47
N SER A 52 8.54 16.16 6.10
CA SER A 52 7.88 17.40 6.50
C SER A 52 6.35 17.25 6.56
N PHE A 53 5.71 18.11 7.33
CA PHE A 53 4.25 18.18 7.43
C PHE A 53 3.79 19.62 7.64
N LYS A 54 2.92 20.10 6.78
CA LYS A 54 2.30 21.44 6.89
C LYS A 54 0.90 21.43 6.28
N SER A 55 -0.08 21.94 7.00
CA SER A 55 -1.46 22.13 6.49
C SER A 55 -2.06 20.88 5.82
N LYS A 56 -1.99 19.72 6.48
CA LYS A 56 -2.44 18.40 5.99
C LYS A 56 -1.64 17.83 4.82
N LEU A 57 -0.54 18.48 4.43
CA LEU A 57 0.34 18.03 3.36
C LEU A 57 1.58 17.37 3.97
N MET A 58 1.75 16.10 3.72
CA MET A 58 2.89 15.28 4.10
C MET A 58 3.89 15.22 2.96
N GLU A 59 5.17 15.29 3.26
CA GLU A 59 6.25 15.15 2.29
C GLU A 59 7.07 13.90 2.59
N PHE A 60 7.35 13.12 1.55
CA PHE A 60 8.17 11.93 1.60
C PHE A 60 9.21 11.95 0.48
N TYR A 61 10.40 11.41 0.75
CA TYR A 61 11.40 11.13 -0.27
C TYR A 61 11.37 9.66 -0.64
N LEU A 62 11.33 9.38 -1.93
CA LEU A 62 11.42 8.05 -2.49
C LEU A 62 12.73 7.93 -3.28
N SER A 63 13.57 6.98 -2.86
CA SER A 63 14.80 6.66 -3.57
C SER A 63 14.51 5.94 -4.89
N ASN A 64 15.50 5.89 -5.79
CA ASN A 64 15.38 5.09 -7.02
C ASN A 64 15.09 3.61 -6.72
N GLU A 65 15.67 3.05 -5.65
CA GLU A 65 15.41 1.67 -5.22
C GLU A 65 13.91 1.48 -4.87
N THR A 66 13.34 2.41 -4.10
CA THR A 66 11.90 2.40 -3.76
C THR A 66 11.03 2.48 -5.03
N LEU A 67 11.40 3.32 -5.97
CA LEU A 67 10.66 3.48 -7.22
C LEU A 67 10.72 2.22 -8.09
N VAL A 68 11.87 1.57 -8.19
CA VAL A 68 12.03 0.34 -8.98
C VAL A 68 11.25 -0.82 -8.39
N ARG A 69 11.22 -0.95 -7.07
CA ARG A 69 10.53 -2.06 -6.38
C ARG A 69 9.04 -1.87 -6.18
N SER A 70 8.52 -0.66 -6.36
CA SER A 70 7.11 -0.38 -6.06
C SER A 70 6.37 0.19 -7.27
N LYS A 71 5.05 0.21 -7.18
CA LYS A 71 4.21 0.85 -8.20
C LYS A 71 4.43 2.38 -8.29
N PHE A 72 5.16 2.98 -7.36
CA PHE A 72 5.41 4.42 -7.33
C PHE A 72 6.23 4.95 -8.51
N LYS A 73 6.88 4.09 -9.28
CA LYS A 73 7.45 4.48 -10.58
C LYS A 73 6.39 4.97 -11.59
N PHE A 74 5.12 4.59 -11.41
CA PHE A 74 4.00 4.98 -12.26
C PHE A 74 3.12 6.08 -11.66
N LEU A 75 3.48 6.59 -10.46
CA LEU A 75 2.69 7.53 -9.69
C LEU A 75 2.44 8.82 -10.46
N LYS A 76 1.21 9.32 -10.37
CA LYS A 76 0.79 10.59 -10.96
C LYS A 76 0.18 11.52 -9.90
N THR A 77 0.19 12.80 -10.19
CA THR A 77 -0.59 13.77 -9.42
C THR A 77 -2.07 13.41 -9.50
N ASN A 78 -2.77 13.56 -8.39
CA ASN A 78 -4.15 13.17 -8.13
C ASN A 78 -4.39 11.67 -7.87
N ASP A 79 -3.39 10.80 -7.96
CA ASP A 79 -3.55 9.40 -7.53
C ASP A 79 -3.94 9.34 -6.05
N ILE A 80 -4.80 8.39 -5.73
CA ILE A 80 -5.21 8.07 -4.37
C ILE A 80 -4.36 6.90 -3.88
N ILE A 81 -3.79 7.04 -2.69
CA ILE A 81 -2.98 6.01 -2.05
C ILE A 81 -3.54 5.66 -0.67
N ASN A 82 -3.45 4.40 -0.30
CA ASN A 82 -3.78 3.93 1.04
C ASN A 82 -2.72 4.40 2.03
N LEU A 83 -3.16 4.81 3.22
CA LEU A 83 -2.27 5.30 4.27
C LEU A 83 -2.50 4.55 5.57
N GLU A 84 -1.41 4.14 6.21
CA GLU A 84 -1.45 3.55 7.55
C GLU A 84 -0.34 4.13 8.43
N LEU A 85 -0.68 4.49 9.66
CA LEU A 85 0.28 4.89 10.69
C LEU A 85 0.95 3.64 11.29
N PRO A 86 2.18 3.76 11.81
CA PRO A 86 2.86 2.62 12.41
C PRO A 86 2.11 2.11 13.64
N LEU A 87 2.19 0.80 13.87
CA LEU A 87 1.69 0.16 15.07
C LEU A 87 2.32 0.79 16.32
N LYS A 88 1.51 0.95 17.34
CA LYS A 88 1.97 1.33 18.67
C LYS A 88 2.01 0.08 19.56
N TYR A 89 2.86 0.10 20.57
CA TYR A 89 2.85 -0.96 21.58
C TYR A 89 1.46 -1.07 22.24
N GLY A 90 0.94 -2.29 22.39
CA GLY A 90 -0.37 -2.55 22.97
C GLY A 90 -1.57 -2.36 22.04
N THR A 91 -1.37 -2.02 20.74
CA THR A 91 -2.48 -2.00 19.79
C THR A 91 -2.88 -3.40 19.33
N LYS A 92 -4.17 -3.58 19.00
CA LYS A 92 -4.66 -4.84 18.41
C LYS A 92 -4.07 -5.03 17.01
N ILE A 93 -3.65 -6.25 16.70
CA ILE A 93 -3.27 -6.67 15.35
C ILE A 93 -4.51 -7.28 14.71
N SER A 94 -5.18 -6.51 13.84
CA SER A 94 -6.43 -6.94 13.18
C SER A 94 -6.19 -7.55 11.80
N GLY A 95 -5.04 -7.26 11.19
CA GLY A 95 -4.55 -7.89 9.95
C GLY A 95 -3.40 -8.85 10.22
N HIS A 96 -2.26 -8.60 9.62
CA HIS A 96 -1.00 -9.30 9.93
C HIS A 96 0.16 -8.30 9.98
N ILE A 97 1.29 -8.69 10.53
CA ILE A 97 2.46 -7.82 10.66
C ILE A 97 3.06 -7.56 9.27
N CYS A 98 2.95 -6.31 8.80
CA CYS A 98 3.52 -5.84 7.54
C CYS A 98 4.73 -4.95 7.82
N GLN A 99 5.87 -5.24 7.20
CA GLN A 99 7.09 -4.45 7.39
C GLN A 99 7.08 -3.14 6.60
N GLY A 100 6.34 -3.11 5.49
CA GLY A 100 6.35 -1.99 4.55
C GLY A 100 7.49 -2.07 3.53
N HIS A 101 8.12 -3.22 3.40
CA HIS A 101 9.14 -3.53 2.41
C HIS A 101 8.50 -4.31 1.25
N VAL A 102 8.44 -3.68 0.09
CA VAL A 102 7.76 -4.26 -1.08
C VAL A 102 8.65 -5.29 -1.75
N ASP A 103 8.14 -6.49 -1.93
CA ASP A 103 8.84 -7.57 -2.62
C ASP A 103 8.78 -7.36 -4.14
N THR A 104 7.58 -7.04 -4.66
CA THR A 104 7.35 -6.93 -6.10
C THR A 104 6.09 -6.12 -6.43
N VAL A 105 5.90 -5.84 -7.71
CA VAL A 105 4.69 -5.25 -8.28
C VAL A 105 3.94 -6.31 -9.06
N SER A 106 2.65 -6.41 -8.80
CA SER A 106 1.74 -7.34 -9.46
C SER A 106 0.81 -6.60 -10.43
N LYS A 107 0.37 -7.28 -11.48
CA LYS A 107 -0.63 -6.76 -12.41
C LYS A 107 -1.99 -7.37 -12.12
N VAL A 108 -3.03 -6.54 -12.07
CA VAL A 108 -4.41 -7.01 -12.02
C VAL A 108 -4.79 -7.52 -13.40
N LEU A 109 -5.13 -8.81 -13.52
CA LEU A 109 -5.60 -9.45 -14.75
C LEU A 109 -7.10 -9.27 -14.95
N SER A 110 -7.86 -9.43 -13.87
CA SER A 110 -9.31 -9.25 -13.89
C SER A 110 -9.86 -8.92 -12.52
N ILE A 111 -11.00 -8.24 -12.51
CA ILE A 111 -11.84 -7.99 -11.34
C ILE A 111 -13.24 -8.45 -11.71
N LYS A 112 -13.83 -9.35 -10.92
CA LYS A 112 -15.19 -9.86 -11.14
C LYS A 112 -16.01 -9.66 -9.87
N MET A 113 -17.17 -9.04 -9.98
CA MET A 113 -18.13 -8.99 -8.87
C MET A 113 -18.94 -10.30 -8.86
N ILE A 114 -18.95 -10.97 -7.72
CA ILE A 114 -19.66 -12.23 -7.47
C ILE A 114 -20.29 -12.11 -6.09
N ASP A 115 -21.61 -12.25 -5.98
CA ASP A 115 -22.36 -12.20 -4.72
C ASP A 115 -21.97 -11.05 -3.79
N LYS A 116 -21.92 -9.82 -4.33
CA LYS A 116 -21.53 -8.58 -3.63
C LYS A 116 -20.05 -8.47 -3.24
N SER A 117 -19.24 -9.50 -3.49
CA SER A 117 -17.78 -9.46 -3.28
C SER A 117 -17.04 -9.37 -4.60
N TYR A 118 -15.77 -9.00 -4.54
CA TYR A 118 -14.93 -8.85 -5.72
C TYR A 118 -13.83 -9.90 -5.72
N LEU A 119 -13.76 -10.70 -6.79
CA LEU A 119 -12.66 -11.61 -7.05
C LEU A 119 -11.63 -10.89 -7.91
N PHE A 120 -10.46 -10.65 -7.34
CA PHE A 120 -9.30 -10.11 -8.04
C PHE A 120 -8.37 -11.26 -8.45
N ASP A 121 -7.92 -11.22 -9.71
CA ASP A 121 -6.91 -12.13 -10.24
C ASP A 121 -5.64 -11.32 -10.55
N PHE A 122 -4.51 -11.75 -9.99
CA PHE A 122 -3.23 -11.06 -10.10
C PHE A 122 -2.23 -11.91 -10.86
N GLU A 123 -1.46 -11.25 -11.74
CA GLU A 123 -0.26 -11.82 -12.34
C GLU A 123 0.97 -11.41 -11.53
N ILE A 124 1.83 -12.38 -11.28
CA ILE A 124 3.11 -12.18 -10.58
C ILE A 124 4.21 -12.98 -11.26
N SER A 125 5.45 -12.55 -11.13
CA SER A 125 6.58 -13.26 -11.73
C SER A 125 6.68 -14.72 -11.24
N PRO A 126 7.17 -15.66 -12.06
CA PRO A 126 7.38 -17.05 -11.62
C PRO A 126 8.30 -17.17 -10.41
N LYS A 127 9.25 -16.25 -10.26
CA LYS A 127 10.17 -16.18 -9.13
C LYS A 127 9.41 -15.95 -7.82
N GLU A 128 8.56 -14.91 -7.80
CA GLU A 128 7.81 -14.54 -6.60
C GLU A 128 6.64 -15.50 -6.32
N ARG A 129 6.06 -16.08 -7.36
CA ARG A 129 4.95 -17.05 -7.21
C ARG A 129 5.32 -18.26 -6.36
N LYS A 130 6.58 -18.67 -6.33
CA LYS A 130 7.06 -19.79 -5.48
C LYS A 130 6.86 -19.55 -3.99
N ASN A 131 6.75 -18.27 -3.59
CA ASN A 131 6.58 -17.86 -2.20
C ASN A 131 5.09 -17.75 -1.80
N LEU A 132 4.15 -17.96 -2.73
CA LEU A 132 2.73 -17.86 -2.46
C LEU A 132 2.18 -19.18 -1.91
N ILE A 133 1.40 -19.06 -0.84
CA ILE A 133 0.75 -20.20 -0.18
C ILE A 133 -0.75 -19.87 -0.09
N GLU A 134 -1.61 -20.80 -0.51
CA GLU A 134 -3.07 -20.64 -0.35
C GLU A 134 -3.41 -20.51 1.14
N LYS A 135 -4.36 -19.63 1.44
CA LYS A 135 -4.80 -19.26 2.79
C LYS A 135 -3.78 -18.46 3.62
N ALA A 136 -2.57 -18.23 3.12
CA ALA A 136 -1.63 -17.32 3.79
C ALA A 136 -2.07 -15.85 3.64
N SER A 137 -1.60 -15.03 4.56
CA SER A 137 -1.76 -13.57 4.49
C SER A 137 -0.83 -12.98 3.44
N ILE A 138 -1.31 -11.96 2.74
CA ILE A 138 -0.56 -11.16 1.77
C ILE A 138 -0.91 -9.68 1.95
N CYS A 139 0.08 -8.82 1.81
CA CYS A 139 -0.13 -7.37 1.84
C CYS A 139 -0.15 -6.82 0.40
N VAL A 140 -1.31 -6.32 -0.04
CA VAL A 140 -1.48 -5.70 -1.37
C VAL A 140 -1.86 -4.24 -1.19
N ASN A 141 -1.07 -3.32 -1.74
CA ASN A 141 -1.26 -1.87 -1.55
C ASN A 141 -1.44 -1.47 -0.07
N GLY A 142 -0.73 -2.12 0.84
CA GLY A 142 -0.85 -1.88 2.28
C GLY A 142 -2.03 -2.57 2.95
N ILE A 143 -2.84 -3.35 2.23
CA ILE A 143 -4.03 -4.02 2.75
C ILE A 143 -3.68 -5.46 3.10
N SER A 144 -3.98 -5.87 4.33
CA SER A 144 -3.89 -7.27 4.78
C SER A 144 -5.01 -8.10 4.18
N LEU A 145 -4.67 -9.05 3.34
CA LEU A 145 -5.60 -9.91 2.60
C LEU A 145 -5.20 -11.37 2.71
N THR A 146 -6.09 -12.26 2.29
CA THR A 146 -5.85 -13.70 2.28
C THR A 146 -5.81 -14.21 0.85
N ILE A 147 -4.78 -14.97 0.49
CA ILE A 147 -4.70 -15.66 -0.80
C ILE A 147 -5.78 -16.73 -0.84
N SER A 148 -6.76 -16.58 -1.71
CA SER A 148 -7.84 -17.56 -1.86
C SER A 148 -7.42 -18.74 -2.74
N LYS A 149 -6.56 -18.48 -3.74
CA LYS A 149 -6.06 -19.48 -4.67
C LYS A 149 -4.72 -19.03 -5.27
N VAL A 150 -3.78 -19.98 -5.42
CA VAL A 150 -2.57 -19.78 -6.24
C VAL A 150 -2.86 -20.32 -7.65
N THR A 151 -2.61 -19.51 -8.67
CA THR A 151 -2.88 -19.85 -10.07
C THR A 151 -1.58 -20.07 -10.86
N LYS A 152 -1.70 -20.54 -12.10
CA LYS A 152 -0.53 -20.68 -12.99
C LYS A 152 0.19 -19.36 -13.28
N LYS A 153 -0.55 -18.23 -13.24
CA LYS A 153 -0.01 -16.89 -13.52
C LYS A 153 0.28 -16.06 -12.26
N GLY A 154 -0.30 -16.42 -11.11
CA GLY A 154 -0.17 -15.64 -9.88
C GLY A 154 -1.10 -16.10 -8.78
N PHE A 155 -2.03 -15.25 -8.34
CA PHE A 155 -2.93 -15.56 -7.23
C PHE A 155 -4.25 -14.81 -7.33
N GLN A 156 -5.24 -15.31 -6.57
CA GLN A 156 -6.55 -14.69 -6.43
C GLN A 156 -6.82 -14.31 -4.98
N ILE A 157 -7.54 -13.22 -4.80
CA ILE A 157 -8.07 -12.77 -3.51
C ILE A 157 -9.55 -12.40 -3.65
N TRP A 158 -10.29 -12.61 -2.56
CA TRP A 158 -11.66 -12.13 -2.43
C TRP A 158 -11.66 -10.86 -1.58
N ILE A 159 -12.33 -9.84 -2.05
CA ILE A 159 -12.45 -8.54 -1.39
C ILE A 159 -13.91 -8.26 -1.10
N ILE A 160 -14.21 -8.06 0.19
CA ILE A 160 -15.56 -7.70 0.64
C ILE A 160 -15.87 -6.23 0.27
N PRO A 161 -17.15 -5.84 0.14
CA PRO A 161 -17.53 -4.48 -0.23
C PRO A 161 -16.91 -3.40 0.65
N HIS A 162 -16.83 -3.62 1.97
CA HIS A 162 -16.21 -2.68 2.89
C HIS A 162 -14.75 -2.37 2.50
N THR A 163 -13.92 -3.41 2.33
CA THR A 163 -12.50 -3.23 1.96
C THR A 163 -12.35 -2.57 0.57
N TYR A 164 -13.21 -2.95 -0.37
CA TYR A 164 -13.21 -2.35 -1.72
C TYR A 164 -13.48 -0.85 -1.66
N ASN A 165 -14.50 -0.42 -0.93
CA ASN A 165 -14.93 0.97 -0.86
C ASN A 165 -14.00 1.86 -0.02
N GLU A 166 -13.35 1.30 1.01
CA GLU A 166 -12.51 2.05 1.96
C GLU A 166 -11.03 2.10 1.54
N THR A 167 -10.68 1.50 0.40
CA THR A 167 -9.29 1.45 -0.07
C THR A 167 -9.18 1.83 -1.55
N ASN A 168 -7.96 2.00 -2.05
CA ASN A 168 -7.72 2.30 -3.46
C ASN A 168 -7.77 1.05 -4.37
N LEU A 169 -8.58 0.06 -4.01
CA LEU A 169 -8.91 -1.08 -4.87
C LEU A 169 -10.17 -0.83 -5.70
N SER A 170 -10.93 0.23 -5.35
CA SER A 170 -12.09 0.71 -6.11
C SER A 170 -11.70 1.45 -7.38
#